data_4deb8e7f39b7cdb60576575a5a64458d
#
_entry.id   4deb8e7f39b7cdb60576575a5a64458d
#
_cell.length_a   1.000
_cell.length_b   1.000
_cell.length_c   1.000
_cell.angle_alpha   90.00
_cell.angle_beta   90.00
_cell.angle_gamma   90.00
#
_symmetry.space_group_name_H-M   'P 1'
#
loop_
_entity.id
_entity.type
_entity.pdbx_description
1 polymer ?
#
loop_
_entity_poly.entity_id
_entity_poly.type
_entity_poly.pdbx_seq_one_letter_code
_entity_poly.pdbx_strand_id
1 'polypeptide(L)'
;GVDLLLVDGEDYGPEVEDMLLGARHYASSLGEEDRPVYGVLLDMVGDTDPLFPMEGISAQLANIVVQKVWRAAERLGYSDFFPSTVGQRVVDDHVPLLDAGLPTANVVDFNYGPGNRYWHTPEDTPDRVSARTLEMVGEVVTELVYSGG
;
A
#
# COMPACT_ATOMS: atom_id res chain seq x y z
N GLY A 1 -15.34 -11.36 5.65
CA GLY A 1 -14.58 -11.92 4.52
C GLY A 1 -13.39 -11.05 4.19
N VAL A 2 -12.57 -11.49 3.27
CA VAL A 2 -11.43 -10.76 2.72
C VAL A 2 -11.53 -10.84 1.21
N ASP A 3 -11.44 -9.70 0.56
CA ASP A 3 -11.40 -9.60 -0.90
C ASP A 3 -9.97 -9.30 -1.35
N LEU A 4 -9.52 -9.94 -2.41
CA LEU A 4 -8.27 -9.62 -3.09
C LEU A 4 -8.60 -8.85 -4.36
N LEU A 5 -8.20 -7.59 -4.39
CA LEU A 5 -8.35 -6.71 -5.54
C LEU A 5 -7.01 -6.60 -6.27
N LEU A 6 -6.97 -7.02 -7.51
CA LEU A 6 -5.83 -6.80 -8.41
C LEU A 6 -6.25 -5.74 -9.42
N VAL A 7 -5.59 -4.62 -9.40
CA VAL A 7 -5.86 -3.49 -10.30
C VAL A 7 -4.80 -3.39 -11.39
N ASP A 8 -5.15 -2.74 -12.49
CA ASP A 8 -4.27 -2.50 -13.64
C ASP A 8 -4.28 -1.03 -14.05
N GLY A 9 -3.37 -0.67 -14.94
CA GLY A 9 -3.33 0.67 -15.51
C GLY A 9 -3.01 1.76 -14.50
N GLU A 10 -2.23 1.45 -13.45
CA GLU A 10 -1.78 2.44 -12.47
C GLU A 10 -0.96 3.52 -13.17
N ASP A 11 0.06 3.14 -13.95
CA ASP A 11 0.97 4.02 -14.70
C ASP A 11 0.58 4.23 -16.18
N TYR A 12 -0.70 4.10 -16.55
CA TYR A 12 -1.09 4.00 -17.96
C TYR A 12 -0.81 5.27 -18.78
N GLY A 13 -1.02 6.44 -18.24
CA GLY A 13 -0.92 7.71 -18.99
C GLY A 13 0.24 8.58 -18.56
N PRO A 14 0.56 9.64 -19.36
CA PRO A 14 1.56 10.62 -18.95
C PRO A 14 1.04 11.60 -17.89
N GLU A 15 -0.27 11.74 -17.78
CA GLU A 15 -0.92 12.64 -16.83
C GLU A 15 -1.64 11.84 -15.76
N VAL A 16 -1.70 12.38 -14.54
CA VAL A 16 -2.35 11.71 -13.38
C VAL A 16 -3.82 11.36 -13.66
N GLU A 17 -4.50 12.14 -14.49
CA GLU A 17 -5.88 11.92 -14.93
C GLU A 17 -6.05 10.63 -15.73
N ASP A 18 -5.00 10.19 -16.42
CA ASP A 18 -4.97 8.97 -17.24
C ASP A 18 -4.47 7.74 -16.46
N MET A 19 -4.05 7.92 -15.21
CA MET A 19 -3.52 6.87 -14.34
C MET A 19 -4.61 6.24 -13.44
N LEU A 20 -4.25 5.18 -12.70
CA LEU A 20 -5.05 4.53 -11.65
C LEU A 20 -6.37 3.95 -12.20
N LEU A 21 -6.36 3.44 -13.44
CA LEU A 21 -7.58 3.06 -14.17
C LEU A 21 -8.37 1.96 -13.46
N GLY A 22 -7.70 0.90 -13.01
CA GLY A 22 -8.34 -0.22 -12.31
C GLY A 22 -8.94 0.20 -10.99
N ALA A 23 -8.20 0.98 -10.18
CA ALA A 23 -8.68 1.49 -8.90
C ALA A 23 -9.87 2.45 -9.06
N ARG A 24 -9.83 3.36 -10.05
CA ARG A 24 -10.94 4.26 -10.38
C ARG A 24 -12.19 3.47 -10.81
N HIS A 25 -12.00 2.44 -11.64
CA HIS A 25 -13.10 1.58 -12.07
C HIS A 25 -13.73 0.88 -10.88
N TYR A 26 -12.93 0.24 -10.05
CA TYR A 26 -13.42 -0.43 -8.83
C TYR A 26 -14.13 0.55 -7.89
N ALA A 27 -13.50 1.70 -7.60
CA ALA A 27 -14.07 2.74 -6.76
C ALA A 27 -15.45 3.20 -7.24
N SER A 28 -15.62 3.36 -8.57
CA SER A 28 -16.91 3.74 -9.17
C SER A 28 -17.98 2.67 -9.07
N SER A 29 -17.60 1.40 -8.88
CA SER A 29 -18.49 0.25 -8.76
C SER A 29 -18.90 -0.08 -7.32
N LEU A 30 -18.29 0.55 -6.32
CA LEU A 30 -18.55 0.31 -4.91
C LEU A 30 -20.00 0.66 -4.54
N GLY A 31 -20.82 -0.35 -4.29
CA GLY A 31 -22.18 -0.23 -3.75
C GLY A 31 -22.17 -0.08 -2.22
N GLU A 32 -23.33 0.25 -1.64
CA GLU A 32 -23.46 0.33 -0.19
C GLU A 32 -23.49 -1.05 0.48
N GLU A 33 -24.10 -2.06 -0.20
CA GLU A 33 -24.38 -3.38 0.40
C GLU A 33 -23.13 -4.25 0.55
N ASP A 34 -22.20 -4.16 -0.40
CA ASP A 34 -20.98 -5.00 -0.45
C ASP A 34 -19.69 -4.22 -0.20
N ARG A 35 -19.80 -3.04 0.39
CA ARG A 35 -18.63 -2.17 0.62
C ARG A 35 -17.70 -2.76 1.67
N PRO A 36 -16.40 -2.94 1.37
CA PRO A 36 -15.41 -3.31 2.36
C PRO A 36 -15.34 -2.29 3.51
N VAL A 37 -14.98 -2.75 4.70
CA VAL A 37 -14.83 -1.87 5.88
C VAL A 37 -13.63 -0.95 5.75
N TYR A 38 -12.55 -1.49 5.17
CA TYR A 38 -11.31 -0.74 4.84
C TYR A 38 -10.50 -1.50 3.80
N GLY A 39 -9.54 -0.85 3.20
CA GLY A 39 -8.55 -1.41 2.29
C GLY A 39 -7.12 -1.27 2.79
N VAL A 40 -6.24 -2.12 2.30
CA VAL A 40 -4.78 -1.98 2.41
C VAL A 40 -4.21 -2.19 1.02
N LEU A 41 -3.64 -1.14 0.46
CA LEU A 41 -2.86 -1.22 -0.77
C LEU A 41 -1.44 -1.68 -0.43
N LEU A 42 -0.89 -2.55 -1.24
CA LEU A 42 0.49 -3.01 -1.17
C LEU A 42 1.16 -2.65 -2.49
N ASP A 43 2.04 -1.67 -2.47
CA ASP A 43 2.82 -1.26 -3.62
C ASP A 43 4.30 -1.17 -3.28
N MET A 44 5.17 -1.57 -4.23
CA MET A 44 6.62 -1.56 -4.07
C MET A 44 7.13 -2.25 -2.77
N VAL A 45 6.46 -3.34 -2.35
CA VAL A 45 6.70 -4.01 -1.05
C VAL A 45 7.78 -5.09 -1.10
N GLY A 46 8.66 -5.06 -2.08
CA GLY A 46 9.62 -6.13 -2.33
C GLY A 46 11.10 -5.74 -2.17
N ASP A 47 11.47 -4.51 -1.85
CA ASP A 47 12.88 -4.11 -1.76
C ASP A 47 13.69 -5.01 -0.81
N THR A 48 14.97 -5.16 -1.12
CA THR A 48 15.94 -5.88 -0.29
C THR A 48 16.33 -5.14 0.99
N ASP A 49 16.13 -3.81 1.03
CA ASP A 49 16.36 -2.93 2.19
C ASP A 49 15.12 -2.07 2.46
N PRO A 50 14.00 -2.70 2.88
CA PRO A 50 12.70 -2.05 2.89
C PRO A 50 12.53 -1.06 4.05
N LEU A 51 11.80 0.03 3.77
CA LEU A 51 11.35 0.97 4.79
C LEU A 51 9.95 1.50 4.44
N PHE A 52 8.97 1.20 5.28
CA PHE A 52 7.57 1.56 5.12
C PHE A 52 7.16 2.65 6.12
N PRO A 53 7.47 3.94 5.90
CA PRO A 53 6.88 5.01 6.71
C PRO A 53 5.37 5.11 6.42
N MET A 54 4.59 5.67 7.33
CA MET A 54 3.16 5.91 7.11
C MET A 54 2.98 6.86 5.92
N GLU A 55 2.39 6.37 4.81
CA GLU A 55 2.17 7.21 3.62
C GLU A 55 1.29 8.41 3.97
N GLY A 56 1.63 9.59 3.47
CA GLY A 56 1.10 10.86 3.95
C GLY A 56 -0.38 11.11 3.66
N ILE A 57 -0.93 10.62 2.52
CA ILE A 57 -2.37 10.74 2.20
C ILE A 57 -3.16 9.79 3.10
N SER A 58 -2.73 8.53 3.19
CA SER A 58 -3.34 7.52 4.07
C SER A 58 -3.32 7.95 5.53
N ALA A 59 -2.20 8.50 6.01
CA ALA A 59 -2.06 8.97 7.39
C ALA A 59 -3.05 10.11 7.70
N GLN A 60 -3.37 10.95 6.72
CA GLN A 60 -4.33 12.03 6.86
C GLN A 60 -5.79 11.57 6.76
N LEU A 61 -6.12 10.72 5.78
CA LEU A 61 -7.50 10.40 5.40
C LEU A 61 -8.00 9.05 5.96
N ALA A 62 -7.09 8.11 6.23
CA ALA A 62 -7.38 6.76 6.72
C ALA A 62 -6.56 6.38 7.96
N ASN A 63 -6.28 7.34 8.85
CA ASN A 63 -5.40 7.14 10.01
C ASN A 63 -5.73 5.89 10.83
N ILE A 64 -7.02 5.58 11.03
CA ILE A 64 -7.44 4.38 11.78
C ILE A 64 -6.90 3.11 11.12
N VAL A 65 -6.94 3.01 9.79
CA VAL A 65 -6.43 1.85 9.05
C VAL A 65 -4.91 1.81 9.11
N VAL A 66 -4.25 2.96 8.90
CA VAL A 66 -2.79 3.10 9.05
C VAL A 66 -2.35 2.59 10.43
N GLN A 67 -3.00 3.04 11.51
CA GLN A 67 -2.66 2.58 12.86
C GLN A 67 -2.87 1.07 13.06
N LYS A 68 -3.86 0.46 12.40
CA LYS A 68 -4.04 -1.00 12.45
C LYS A 68 -2.86 -1.73 11.84
N VAL A 69 -2.41 -1.30 10.64
CA VAL A 69 -1.28 -1.90 9.93
C VAL A 69 0.01 -1.77 10.74
N TRP A 70 0.36 -0.56 11.19
CA TRP A 70 1.61 -0.33 11.91
C TRP A 70 1.65 -1.01 13.28
N ARG A 71 0.51 -1.10 13.98
CA ARG A 71 0.41 -1.90 15.22
C ARG A 71 0.53 -3.40 14.96
N ALA A 72 0.02 -3.91 13.84
CA ALA A 72 0.23 -5.31 13.47
C ALA A 72 1.72 -5.59 13.25
N ALA A 73 2.40 -4.72 12.52
CA ALA A 73 3.85 -4.80 12.31
C ALA A 73 4.64 -4.72 13.63
N GLU A 74 4.25 -3.84 14.55
CA GLU A 74 4.86 -3.71 15.88
C GLU A 74 4.70 -5.01 16.70
N ARG A 75 3.49 -5.60 16.73
CA ARG A 75 3.25 -6.89 17.43
C ARG A 75 4.11 -8.03 16.90
N LEU A 76 4.42 -8.00 15.61
CA LEU A 76 5.30 -8.98 14.95
C LEU A 76 6.79 -8.67 15.09
N GLY A 77 7.16 -7.54 15.70
CA GLY A 77 8.55 -7.12 15.88
C GLY A 77 9.17 -6.41 14.68
N TYR A 78 8.35 -5.87 13.76
CA TYR A 78 8.80 -5.24 12.52
C TYR A 78 8.87 -3.70 12.58
N SER A 79 8.91 -3.10 13.79
CA SER A 79 8.94 -1.65 13.97
C SER A 79 10.11 -0.94 13.27
N ASP A 80 11.24 -1.62 13.07
CA ASP A 80 12.39 -1.07 12.35
C ASP A 80 12.11 -0.86 10.87
N PHE A 81 11.22 -1.68 10.29
CA PHE A 81 10.80 -1.60 8.89
C PHE A 81 9.51 -0.77 8.71
N PHE A 82 8.69 -0.68 9.75
CA PHE A 82 7.45 0.09 9.80
C PHE A 82 7.54 1.21 10.85
N PRO A 83 8.36 2.24 10.62
CA PRO A 83 8.52 3.32 11.60
C PRO A 83 7.23 4.11 11.77
N SER A 84 6.93 4.55 13.00
CA SER A 84 5.76 5.37 13.32
C SER A 84 5.96 6.86 12.91
N THR A 85 6.54 7.09 11.74
CA THR A 85 6.76 8.42 11.16
C THR A 85 5.93 8.58 9.89
N VAL A 86 5.41 9.78 9.67
CA VAL A 86 4.71 10.10 8.42
C VAL A 86 5.75 10.38 7.33
N GLY A 87 5.63 9.65 6.24
CA GLY A 87 6.46 9.78 5.05
C GLY A 87 5.90 10.75 4.01
N GLN A 88 6.29 10.53 2.77
CA GLN A 88 5.84 11.32 1.63
C GLN A 88 4.34 11.10 1.37
N ARG A 89 3.75 12.03 0.62
CA ARG A 89 2.43 11.87 0.01
C ARG A 89 2.63 11.27 -1.38
N VAL A 90 2.10 10.10 -1.60
CA VAL A 90 2.20 9.36 -2.86
C VAL A 90 0.81 9.27 -3.48
N VAL A 91 0.66 9.68 -4.73
CA VAL A 91 -0.57 9.44 -5.48
C VAL A 91 -0.49 8.04 -6.07
N ASP A 92 -1.44 7.17 -5.68
CA ASP A 92 -1.42 5.76 -5.99
C ASP A 92 -2.86 5.20 -5.94
N ASP A 93 -3.08 3.95 -6.23
CA ASP A 93 -4.38 3.27 -6.34
C ASP A 93 -5.27 3.38 -5.08
N HIS A 94 -4.71 3.69 -3.92
CA HIS A 94 -5.50 3.98 -2.72
C HIS A 94 -6.29 5.30 -2.80
N VAL A 95 -5.84 6.27 -3.61
CA VAL A 95 -6.48 7.60 -3.69
C VAL A 95 -7.90 7.52 -4.24
N PRO A 96 -8.18 6.87 -5.38
CA PRO A 96 -9.56 6.69 -5.84
C PRO A 96 -10.46 5.97 -4.84
N LEU A 97 -9.91 5.03 -4.06
CA LEU A 97 -10.66 4.32 -3.03
C LEU A 97 -11.03 5.24 -1.86
N LEU A 98 -10.07 6.06 -1.41
CA LEU A 98 -10.29 7.09 -0.39
C LEU A 98 -11.36 8.11 -0.84
N ASP A 99 -11.28 8.58 -2.10
CA ASP A 99 -12.25 9.52 -2.67
C ASP A 99 -13.66 8.92 -2.74
N ALA A 100 -13.77 7.61 -2.98
CA ALA A 100 -15.03 6.88 -2.93
C ALA A 100 -15.51 6.57 -1.49
N GLY A 101 -14.78 7.02 -0.46
CA GLY A 101 -15.13 6.82 0.94
C GLY A 101 -14.77 5.45 1.50
N LEU A 102 -13.88 4.69 0.86
CA LEU A 102 -13.29 3.48 1.39
C LEU A 102 -11.96 3.81 2.08
N PRO A 103 -11.88 3.80 3.43
CA PRO A 103 -10.65 4.10 4.13
C PRO A 103 -9.57 3.08 3.74
N THR A 104 -8.50 3.52 3.07
CA THR A 104 -7.46 2.64 2.55
C THR A 104 -6.09 3.14 2.97
N ALA A 105 -5.31 2.28 3.64
CA ALA A 105 -3.91 2.53 3.92
C ALA A 105 -3.05 2.08 2.73
N ASN A 106 -2.03 2.86 2.39
CA ASN A 106 -0.99 2.46 1.45
C ASN A 106 0.27 2.05 2.21
N VAL A 107 0.70 0.81 2.02
CA VAL A 107 1.99 0.28 2.45
C VAL A 107 2.90 0.34 1.23
N VAL A 108 3.82 1.31 1.23
CA VAL A 108 4.68 1.56 0.08
C VAL A 108 6.10 1.89 0.55
N ASP A 109 7.08 1.29 -0.09
CA ASP A 109 8.47 1.72 -0.01
C ASP A 109 8.82 2.59 -1.21
N PHE A 110 8.65 3.91 -1.05
CA PHE A 110 8.93 4.87 -2.12
C PHE A 110 10.41 5.31 -2.16
N ASN A 111 11.32 4.49 -1.63
CA ASN A 111 12.76 4.68 -1.74
C ASN A 111 13.44 3.44 -2.31
N TYR A 112 12.90 2.88 -3.36
CA TYR A 112 13.30 1.63 -3.98
C TYR A 112 14.74 1.67 -4.50
N GLY A 113 15.61 0.96 -3.80
CA GLY A 113 17.05 1.01 -3.97
C GLY A 113 17.69 2.35 -3.55
N PRO A 114 19.02 2.47 -3.59
CA PRO A 114 19.72 3.67 -3.14
C PRO A 114 19.28 4.95 -3.86
N GLY A 115 18.55 5.82 -3.15
CA GLY A 115 18.04 7.07 -3.70
C GLY A 115 16.94 6.88 -4.75
N ASN A 116 16.15 5.84 -4.61
CA ASN A 116 15.05 5.50 -5.52
C ASN A 116 15.48 5.21 -6.97
N ARG A 117 16.69 4.69 -7.15
CA ARG A 117 17.30 4.53 -8.50
C ARG A 117 16.68 3.43 -9.33
N TYR A 118 15.96 2.48 -8.73
CA TYR A 118 15.35 1.37 -9.48
C TYR A 118 13.94 1.70 -9.97
N TRP A 119 13.26 2.65 -9.33
CA TRP A 119 11.91 3.05 -9.66
C TRP A 119 11.79 3.56 -11.10
N HIS A 120 10.89 2.95 -11.88
CA HIS A 120 10.63 3.25 -13.29
C HIS A 120 11.87 3.19 -14.20
N THR A 121 12.81 2.29 -13.91
CA THR A 121 14.01 2.10 -14.72
C THR A 121 14.19 0.64 -15.15
N PRO A 122 15.01 0.36 -16.20
CA PRO A 122 15.36 -1.01 -16.56
C PRO A 122 16.18 -1.76 -15.50
N GLU A 123 16.60 -1.10 -14.44
CA GLU A 123 17.28 -1.72 -13.29
C GLU A 123 16.29 -2.38 -12.30
N ASP A 124 14.99 -2.12 -12.46
CA ASP A 124 13.93 -2.84 -11.73
C ASP A 124 13.79 -4.25 -12.30
N THR A 125 14.43 -5.18 -11.63
CA THR A 125 14.54 -6.57 -12.06
C THR A 125 14.21 -7.51 -10.89
N PRO A 126 13.78 -8.76 -11.15
CA PRO A 126 13.38 -9.70 -10.08
C PRO A 126 14.45 -9.98 -9.03
N ASP A 127 15.73 -9.81 -9.34
CA ASP A 127 16.83 -9.96 -8.38
C ASP A 127 16.93 -8.79 -7.36
N ARG A 128 16.15 -7.73 -7.54
CA ARG A 128 15.97 -6.64 -6.56
C ARG A 128 14.88 -6.93 -5.54
N VAL A 129 14.09 -7.98 -5.78
CA VAL A 129 12.98 -8.35 -4.91
C VAL A 129 13.42 -9.38 -3.88
N SER A 130 13.10 -9.13 -2.61
CA SER A 130 13.43 -9.98 -1.46
C SER A 130 12.22 -10.83 -1.06
N ALA A 131 12.38 -12.15 -1.09
CA ALA A 131 11.37 -13.06 -0.55
C ALA A 131 11.09 -12.82 0.94
N ARG A 132 12.13 -12.43 1.72
CA ARG A 132 11.99 -12.10 3.14
C ARG A 132 11.12 -10.86 3.36
N THR A 133 11.28 -9.85 2.52
CA THR A 133 10.46 -8.63 2.62
C THR A 133 9.01 -8.92 2.28
N LEU A 134 8.77 -9.69 1.21
CA LEU A 134 7.41 -10.12 0.85
C LEU A 134 6.78 -10.98 1.95
N GLU A 135 7.54 -11.87 2.60
CA GLU A 135 7.08 -12.67 3.73
C GLU A 135 6.68 -11.77 4.90
N MET A 136 7.53 -10.82 5.29
CA MET A 136 7.25 -9.87 6.37
C MET A 136 5.95 -9.08 6.12
N VAL A 137 5.77 -8.53 4.93
CA VAL A 137 4.54 -7.80 4.57
C VAL A 137 3.34 -8.75 4.56
N GLY A 138 3.50 -9.97 4.04
CA GLY A 138 2.47 -11.00 4.09
C GLY A 138 2.05 -11.40 5.50
N GLU A 139 2.99 -11.49 6.45
CA GLU A 139 2.70 -11.73 7.86
C GLU A 139 1.91 -10.58 8.49
N VAL A 140 2.27 -9.32 8.19
CA VAL A 140 1.52 -8.14 8.67
C VAL A 140 0.08 -8.16 8.16
N VAL A 141 -0.14 -8.45 6.87
CA VAL A 141 -1.49 -8.56 6.29
C VAL A 141 -2.25 -9.73 6.91
N THR A 142 -1.58 -10.87 7.11
CA THR A 142 -2.19 -12.04 7.76
C THR A 142 -2.61 -11.73 9.19
N GLU A 143 -1.78 -11.05 9.95
CA GLU A 143 -2.11 -10.59 11.31
C GLU A 143 -3.35 -9.68 11.30
N LEU A 144 -3.47 -8.75 10.35
CA LEU A 144 -4.67 -7.92 10.20
C LEU A 144 -5.93 -8.73 9.93
N VAL A 145 -5.85 -9.72 9.04
CA VAL A 145 -6.98 -10.57 8.67
C VAL A 145 -7.50 -11.38 9.86
N TYR A 146 -6.61 -11.94 10.66
CA TYR A 146 -6.98 -12.87 11.73
C TYR A 146 -7.18 -12.20 13.10
N SER A 147 -6.53 -11.08 13.38
CA SER A 147 -6.67 -10.36 14.65
C SER A 147 -7.65 -9.19 14.57
N GLY A 148 -8.05 -8.79 13.37
CA GLY A 148 -8.89 -7.62 13.14
C GLY A 148 -8.14 -6.29 13.22
N GLY A 149 -6.79 -6.36 13.31
CA GLY A 149 -5.90 -5.20 13.37
C GLY A 149 -5.84 -4.54 14.75
#